data_111e1ac0feffce4dfef457d45052c783
#
_entry.id   111e1ac0feffce4dfef457d45052c783
#
_cell.length_a   1.000
_cell.length_b   1.000
_cell.length_c   1.000
_cell.angle_alpha   90.00
_cell.angle_beta   90.00
_cell.angle_gamma   90.00
#
_symmetry.space_group_name_H-M   'P 1'
#
loop_
_entity.id
_entity.type
_entity.pdbx_description
1 polymer ?
#
loop_
_entity_poly.entity_id
_entity_poly.type
_entity_poly.pdbx_seq_one_letter_code
_entity_poly.pdbx_strand_id
1 'polypeptide(L)'
;EKTFQKFLVRKLQYLSNKDGFLGIDNKFNFKEKVVIVPFGLEKTVSYGGGTKNGPKEIIKASHQVELYDEELNCEPYKKIGIKTLKPFKIDKNINKALKKISNINKEILDKKLFPMTFGGEHSITPGCIEPFVKRHKNICLLHFDAHADLRDSYNGEKFSHASAIRRCLDYKNISIISFGIRNISKSEIP
;
A
#
# COMPACT_ATOMS: atom_id res chain seq x y z
N GLU A 1 -5.91 -23.07 32.22
CA GLU A 1 -4.75 -22.16 31.95
C GLU A 1 -4.66 -21.86 30.45
N LYS A 2 -5.18 -20.70 30.06
CA LYS A 2 -5.09 -20.23 28.67
C LYS A 2 -3.75 -19.55 28.50
N THR A 3 -2.83 -20.19 27.81
CA THR A 3 -1.54 -19.66 27.42
C THR A 3 -1.79 -18.53 26.40
N PHE A 4 -1.79 -17.29 26.86
CA PHE A 4 -1.73 -16.11 26.01
C PHE A 4 -0.37 -16.11 25.30
N GLN A 5 -0.32 -16.62 24.09
CA GLN A 5 0.84 -16.47 23.22
C GLN A 5 0.98 -14.98 22.91
N LYS A 6 1.86 -14.31 23.65
CA LYS A 6 2.32 -12.94 23.35
C LYS A 6 2.93 -12.95 21.95
N PHE A 7 2.16 -12.58 20.94
CA PHE A 7 2.74 -12.18 19.66
C PHE A 7 3.63 -10.97 19.93
N LEU A 8 4.91 -11.20 20.00
CA LEU A 8 5.92 -10.14 19.98
C LEU A 8 5.69 -9.34 18.68
N VAL A 9 5.04 -8.20 18.80
CA VAL A 9 4.96 -7.22 17.72
C VAL A 9 6.40 -6.80 17.45
N ARG A 10 7.00 -7.37 16.37
CA ARG A 10 8.32 -6.92 15.94
C ARG A 10 8.21 -5.45 15.59
N LYS A 11 8.87 -4.61 16.37
CA LYS A 11 8.94 -3.16 16.14
C LYS A 11 9.28 -2.88 14.66
N LEU A 12 8.52 -2.02 14.01
CA LEU A 12 8.80 -1.60 12.65
C LEU A 12 10.26 -1.14 12.53
N GLN A 13 10.96 -1.65 11.53
CA GLN A 13 12.34 -1.28 11.26
C GLN A 13 12.39 -0.38 10.03
N TYR A 14 13.21 0.66 10.09
CA TYR A 14 13.32 1.66 9.04
C TYR A 14 14.71 1.62 8.38
N LEU A 15 14.75 1.99 7.10
CA LEU A 15 15.98 2.33 6.40
C LEU A 15 16.54 3.65 6.95
N SER A 16 17.81 3.94 6.67
CA SER A 16 18.35 5.28 6.81
C SER A 16 17.63 6.22 5.83
N ASN A 17 17.60 7.52 6.09
CA ASN A 17 16.98 8.46 5.16
C ASN A 17 17.66 8.41 3.78
N LYS A 18 18.98 8.23 3.75
CA LYS A 18 19.79 8.11 2.52
C LYS A 18 19.41 6.87 1.68
N ASP A 19 19.05 5.77 2.33
CA ASP A 19 18.67 4.52 1.64
C ASP A 19 17.16 4.42 1.39
N GLY A 20 16.38 5.32 1.98
CA GLY A 20 14.93 5.36 1.87
C GLY A 20 14.44 6.16 0.67
N PHE A 21 13.13 6.34 0.60
CA PHE A 21 12.47 7.13 -0.45
C PHE A 21 13.01 8.57 -0.48
N LEU A 22 13.31 9.08 -1.66
CA LEU A 22 13.95 10.35 -1.98
C LEU A 22 15.44 10.46 -1.64
N GLY A 23 16.07 9.49 -0.97
CA GLY A 23 17.49 9.53 -0.67
C GLY A 23 17.97 10.74 0.15
N ILE A 24 17.16 11.21 1.09
CA ILE A 24 17.39 12.44 1.85
C ILE A 24 18.63 12.33 2.76
N ASP A 25 19.45 13.36 2.82
CA ASP A 25 20.61 13.40 3.73
C ASP A 25 20.17 13.20 5.18
N ASN A 26 20.88 12.35 5.91
CA ASN A 26 20.61 12.04 7.32
C ASN A 26 20.78 13.24 8.28
N LYS A 27 21.38 14.34 7.83
CA LYS A 27 21.51 15.58 8.60
C LYS A 27 20.16 16.24 8.90
N PHE A 28 19.14 15.94 8.10
CA PHE A 28 17.81 16.51 8.30
C PHE A 28 17.04 15.70 9.34
N ASN A 29 16.66 16.34 10.43
CA ASN A 29 15.80 15.77 11.47
C ASN A 29 14.38 16.31 11.28
N PHE A 30 13.49 15.48 10.74
CA PHE A 30 12.09 15.83 10.51
C PHE A 30 11.17 15.11 11.48
N LYS A 31 10.07 15.77 11.84
CA LYS A 31 8.96 15.08 12.47
C LYS A 31 8.23 14.26 11.39
N GLU A 32 8.41 12.96 11.44
CA GLU A 32 7.80 12.05 10.46
C GLU A 32 6.28 12.14 10.50
N LYS A 33 5.68 12.21 9.32
CA LYS A 33 4.23 12.13 9.11
C LYS A 33 3.84 10.99 8.18
N VAL A 34 4.76 10.55 7.29
CA VAL A 34 4.52 9.53 6.29
C VAL A 34 5.50 8.37 6.43
N VAL A 35 4.99 7.16 6.27
CA VAL A 35 5.80 5.93 6.24
C VAL A 35 5.59 5.22 4.91
N ILE A 36 6.65 5.10 4.13
CA ILE A 36 6.67 4.28 2.93
C ILE A 36 6.72 2.80 3.33
N VAL A 37 5.78 2.02 2.80
CA VAL A 37 5.65 0.59 3.03
C VAL A 37 5.94 -0.15 1.72
N PRO A 38 7.16 -0.69 1.51
CA PRO A 38 7.48 -1.47 0.32
C PRO A 38 6.86 -2.87 0.42
N PHE A 39 5.78 -3.10 -0.33
CA PHE A 39 5.02 -4.36 -0.28
C PHE A 39 4.93 -5.02 -1.66
N GLY A 40 6.02 -5.61 -2.12
CA GLY A 40 6.15 -6.25 -3.42
C GLY A 40 5.49 -7.64 -3.49
N LEU A 41 4.18 -7.73 -3.31
CA LEU A 41 3.45 -8.98 -3.55
C LEU A 41 3.34 -9.22 -5.07
N GLU A 42 3.64 -10.45 -5.49
CA GLU A 42 3.43 -10.94 -6.86
C GLU A 42 2.94 -12.38 -6.78
N LYS A 43 1.67 -12.59 -7.05
CA LYS A 43 1.04 -13.91 -6.98
C LYS A 43 0.01 -14.15 -8.06
N THR A 44 -0.81 -13.15 -8.39
CA THR A 44 -1.99 -13.32 -9.24
C THR A 44 -1.88 -12.58 -10.57
N VAL A 45 -0.72 -12.04 -10.92
CA VAL A 45 -0.50 -11.32 -12.18
C VAL A 45 -0.87 -12.17 -13.39
N SER A 46 -1.51 -11.56 -14.39
CA SER A 46 -2.00 -12.25 -15.58
C SER A 46 -0.90 -12.54 -16.61
N TYR A 47 0.04 -11.62 -16.77
CA TYR A 47 1.06 -11.67 -17.82
C TYR A 47 2.36 -11.02 -17.37
N GLY A 48 3.46 -11.71 -17.65
CA GLY A 48 4.79 -11.27 -17.21
C GLY A 48 4.96 -11.33 -15.70
N GLY A 49 6.20 -11.22 -15.27
CA GLY A 49 6.55 -11.14 -13.85
C GLY A 49 7.39 -9.91 -13.57
N GLY A 50 7.75 -9.70 -12.28
CA GLY A 50 8.66 -8.62 -11.89
C GLY A 50 7.99 -7.51 -11.09
N THR A 51 6.66 -7.47 -11.00
CA THR A 51 5.95 -6.44 -10.24
C THR A 51 6.34 -6.41 -8.75
N LYS A 52 6.79 -7.54 -8.19
CA LYS A 52 7.36 -7.62 -6.83
C LYS A 52 8.56 -6.70 -6.62
N ASN A 53 9.26 -6.33 -7.68
CA ASN A 53 10.42 -5.44 -7.63
C ASN A 53 10.01 -3.96 -7.65
N GLY A 54 8.75 -3.66 -8.00
CA GLY A 54 8.23 -2.30 -8.14
C GLY A 54 8.58 -1.39 -6.95
N PRO A 55 8.33 -1.78 -5.69
CA PRO A 55 8.64 -0.94 -4.54
C PRO A 55 10.13 -0.57 -4.45
N LYS A 56 11.03 -1.52 -4.71
CA LYS A 56 12.47 -1.29 -4.70
C LYS A 56 12.90 -0.32 -5.80
N GLU A 57 12.40 -0.52 -7.01
CA GLU A 57 12.77 0.31 -8.16
C GLU A 57 12.18 1.73 -8.05
N ILE A 58 10.97 1.89 -7.48
CA ILE A 58 10.39 3.20 -7.17
C ILE A 58 11.27 3.94 -6.15
N ILE A 59 11.67 3.29 -5.06
CA ILE A 59 12.55 3.90 -4.05
C ILE A 59 13.88 4.31 -4.68
N LYS A 60 14.48 3.44 -5.48
CA LYS A 60 15.73 3.73 -6.18
C LYS A 60 15.60 4.90 -7.15
N ALA A 61 14.55 4.91 -7.97
CA ALA A 61 14.30 5.97 -8.93
C ALA A 61 14.02 7.31 -8.25
N SER A 62 13.39 7.30 -7.08
CA SER A 62 13.10 8.52 -6.31
C SER A 62 14.33 9.30 -5.87
N HIS A 63 15.51 8.68 -5.89
CA HIS A 63 16.77 9.38 -5.60
C HIS A 63 17.23 10.32 -6.75
N GLN A 64 16.55 10.30 -7.88
CA GLN A 64 16.91 11.08 -9.08
C GLN A 64 15.91 12.22 -9.37
N VAL A 65 14.86 12.37 -8.52
CA VAL A 65 13.87 13.43 -8.74
C VAL A 65 14.29 14.74 -8.08
N GLU A 66 13.83 15.85 -8.68
CA GLU A 66 13.94 17.15 -8.04
C GLU A 66 13.08 17.20 -6.78
N LEU A 67 13.58 17.84 -5.73
CA LEU A 67 12.93 17.87 -4.42
C LEU A 67 12.08 19.10 -4.18
N TYR A 68 12.22 20.10 -5.03
CA TYR A 68 11.48 21.36 -4.95
C TYR A 68 10.19 21.26 -5.77
N ASP A 69 9.10 21.65 -5.14
CA ASP A 69 7.77 21.77 -5.76
C ASP A 69 7.50 23.25 -6.05
N GLU A 70 7.38 23.60 -7.33
CA GLU A 70 7.23 24.98 -7.79
C GLU A 70 5.85 25.56 -7.50
N GLU A 71 4.79 24.72 -7.54
CA GLU A 71 3.43 25.17 -7.25
C GLU A 71 3.25 25.47 -5.75
N LEU A 72 3.81 24.60 -4.91
CA LEU A 72 3.79 24.76 -3.45
C LEU A 72 4.87 25.70 -2.94
N ASN A 73 5.82 26.11 -3.80
CA ASN A 73 6.99 26.93 -3.47
C ASN A 73 7.73 26.42 -2.25
N CYS A 74 8.00 25.14 -2.20
CA CYS A 74 8.71 24.52 -1.07
C CYS A 74 9.32 23.16 -1.45
N GLU A 75 10.08 22.58 -0.51
CA GLU A 75 10.50 21.18 -0.57
C GLU A 75 9.59 20.36 0.37
N PRO A 76 8.58 19.63 -0.16
CA PRO A 76 7.54 18.97 0.65
C PRO A 76 8.10 18.03 1.71
N TYR A 77 9.18 17.31 1.42
CA TYR A 77 9.82 16.39 2.37
C TYR A 77 10.27 17.07 3.67
N LYS A 78 10.63 18.37 3.61
CA LYS A 78 10.99 19.17 4.80
C LYS A 78 9.79 19.48 5.69
N LYS A 79 8.58 19.46 5.12
CA LYS A 79 7.33 19.73 5.83
C LYS A 79 6.68 18.47 6.38
N ILE A 80 6.77 17.37 5.61
CA ILE A 80 6.02 16.15 5.88
C ILE A 80 6.85 15.14 6.68
N GLY A 81 8.16 15.07 6.49
CA GLY A 81 9.04 14.04 7.07
C GLY A 81 8.62 12.63 6.65
N ILE A 82 9.49 11.93 5.93
CA ILE A 82 9.19 10.62 5.34
C ILE A 82 10.16 9.58 5.90
N LYS A 83 9.64 8.44 6.34
CA LYS A 83 10.42 7.25 6.70
C LYS A 83 10.09 6.11 5.78
N THR A 84 11.06 5.25 5.51
CA THR A 84 10.87 4.05 4.67
C THR A 84 11.10 2.80 5.51
N LEU A 85 10.16 1.87 5.52
CA LEU A 85 10.35 0.59 6.17
C LEU A 85 11.44 -0.24 5.47
N LYS A 86 12.22 -0.98 6.25
CA LYS A 86 13.11 -2.02 5.69
C LYS A 86 12.30 -3.07 4.95
N PRO A 87 12.81 -3.62 3.84
CA PRO A 87 12.20 -4.75 3.18
C PRO A 87 11.96 -5.92 4.14
N PHE A 88 10.86 -6.61 3.96
CA PHE A 88 10.47 -7.76 4.78
C PHE A 88 9.90 -8.88 3.93
N LYS A 89 9.97 -10.10 4.43
CA LYS A 89 9.43 -11.27 3.74
C LYS A 89 7.91 -11.19 3.67
N ILE A 90 7.35 -11.39 2.48
CA ILE A 90 5.92 -11.48 2.21
C ILE A 90 5.56 -12.96 2.05
N ASP A 91 4.47 -13.40 2.69
CA ASP A 91 3.99 -14.78 2.58
C ASP A 91 3.39 -15.02 1.19
N LYS A 92 3.60 -16.22 0.64
CA LYS A 92 2.99 -16.64 -0.63
C LYS A 92 1.47 -16.89 -0.50
N ASN A 93 0.97 -17.11 0.70
CA ASN A 93 -0.46 -17.20 0.96
C ASN A 93 -1.06 -15.80 0.95
N ILE A 94 -2.04 -15.55 0.06
CA ILE A 94 -2.63 -14.22 -0.15
C ILE A 94 -3.29 -13.69 1.13
N ASN A 95 -4.03 -14.51 1.86
CA ASN A 95 -4.71 -14.08 3.07
C ASN A 95 -3.71 -13.67 4.17
N LYS A 96 -2.59 -14.40 4.30
CA LYS A 96 -1.51 -14.03 5.22
C LYS A 96 -0.82 -12.74 4.79
N ALA A 97 -0.61 -12.55 3.48
CA ALA A 97 -0.03 -11.33 2.94
C ALA A 97 -0.94 -10.12 3.20
N LEU A 98 -2.24 -10.22 2.90
CA LEU A 98 -3.22 -9.17 3.17
C LEU A 98 -3.32 -8.83 4.66
N LYS A 99 -3.34 -9.86 5.52
CA LYS A 99 -3.33 -9.64 6.97
C LYS A 99 -2.06 -8.94 7.45
N LYS A 100 -0.92 -9.28 6.84
CA LYS A 100 0.36 -8.64 7.17
C LYS A 100 0.36 -7.15 6.83
N ILE A 101 -0.05 -6.77 5.60
CA ILE A 101 -0.10 -5.34 5.22
C ILE A 101 -1.12 -4.57 6.06
N SER A 102 -2.28 -5.16 6.34
CA SER A 102 -3.28 -4.56 7.23
C SER A 102 -2.70 -4.28 8.62
N ASN A 103 -1.97 -5.23 9.22
CA ASN A 103 -1.35 -5.05 10.52
C ASN A 103 -0.27 -3.96 10.51
N ILE A 104 0.55 -3.90 9.46
CA ILE A 104 1.57 -2.85 9.28
C ILE A 104 0.91 -1.47 9.19
N ASN A 105 -0.08 -1.31 8.33
CA ASN A 105 -0.79 -0.04 8.17
C ASN A 105 -1.51 0.36 9.46
N LYS A 106 -2.11 -0.62 10.16
CA LYS A 106 -2.71 -0.38 11.47
C LYS A 106 -1.69 0.18 12.47
N GLU A 107 -0.50 -0.44 12.59
CA GLU A 107 0.55 0.02 13.51
C GLU A 107 1.04 1.43 13.17
N ILE A 108 1.17 1.77 11.88
CA ILE A 108 1.55 3.11 11.42
C ILE A 108 0.48 4.13 11.82
N LEU A 109 -0.79 3.82 11.56
CA LEU A 109 -1.93 4.68 11.91
C LEU A 109 -2.09 4.84 13.44
N ASP A 110 -1.79 3.80 14.24
CA ASP A 110 -1.79 3.89 15.71
C ASP A 110 -0.75 4.90 16.23
N LYS A 111 0.34 5.08 15.49
CA LYS A 111 1.36 6.09 15.75
C LYS A 111 1.01 7.49 15.20
N LYS A 112 -0.21 7.67 14.67
CA LYS A 112 -0.67 8.90 14.02
C LYS A 112 0.17 9.29 12.79
N LEU A 113 0.72 8.30 12.10
CA LEU A 113 1.46 8.45 10.86
C LEU A 113 0.60 7.95 9.69
N PHE A 114 0.89 8.43 8.48
CA PHE A 114 0.20 8.03 7.27
C PHE A 114 0.98 6.94 6.53
N PRO A 115 0.41 5.73 6.30
CA PRO A 115 1.04 4.70 5.49
C PRO A 115 0.88 5.02 4.00
N MET A 116 1.99 5.08 3.27
CA MET A 116 2.02 5.13 1.81
C MET A 116 2.61 3.82 1.30
N THR A 117 1.78 2.96 0.74
CA THR A 117 2.20 1.63 0.29
C THR A 117 2.62 1.66 -1.17
N PHE A 118 3.86 1.23 -1.44
CA PHE A 118 4.31 0.89 -2.79
C PHE A 118 4.09 -0.58 -3.03
N GLY A 119 3.22 -0.91 -3.97
CA GLY A 119 2.87 -2.28 -4.29
C GLY A 119 3.79 -2.91 -5.31
N GLY A 120 3.62 -4.13 -5.38
CA GLY A 120 3.55 -5.14 -6.35
C GLY A 120 2.23 -5.12 -7.11
N GLU A 121 1.44 -6.17 -6.97
CA GLU A 121 0.17 -6.29 -7.68
C GLU A 121 -1.01 -5.64 -6.92
N HIS A 122 -2.08 -5.34 -7.63
CA HIS A 122 -3.24 -4.62 -7.11
C HIS A 122 -4.00 -5.36 -5.99
N SER A 123 -3.87 -6.68 -5.91
CA SER A 123 -4.52 -7.52 -4.88
C SER A 123 -4.22 -7.10 -3.43
N ILE A 124 -3.19 -6.27 -3.19
CA ILE A 124 -2.86 -5.78 -1.84
C ILE A 124 -3.84 -4.75 -1.29
N THR A 125 -4.60 -4.06 -2.15
CA THR A 125 -5.44 -2.91 -1.78
C THR A 125 -6.46 -3.20 -0.69
N PRO A 126 -7.21 -4.32 -0.70
CA PRO A 126 -8.15 -4.63 0.40
C PRO A 126 -7.47 -4.72 1.77
N GLY A 127 -6.25 -5.26 1.83
CA GLY A 127 -5.46 -5.30 3.05
C GLY A 127 -4.94 -3.91 3.46
N CYS A 128 -4.59 -3.06 2.49
CA CYS A 128 -4.12 -1.70 2.76
C CYS A 128 -5.21 -0.83 3.38
N ILE A 129 -6.44 -0.94 2.90
CA ILE A 129 -7.56 -0.08 3.34
C ILE A 129 -8.25 -0.58 4.62
N GLU A 130 -8.15 -1.87 4.96
CA GLU A 130 -8.83 -2.48 6.10
C GLU A 130 -8.68 -1.67 7.40
N PRO A 131 -7.51 -1.17 7.79
CA PRO A 131 -7.36 -0.38 9.01
C PRO A 131 -8.05 0.99 8.95
N PHE A 132 -8.18 1.58 7.77
CA PHE A 132 -8.90 2.83 7.57
C PHE A 132 -10.41 2.61 7.70
N VAL A 133 -10.92 1.57 7.05
CA VAL A 133 -12.35 1.17 7.13
C VAL A 133 -12.78 0.96 8.59
N LYS A 134 -11.91 0.36 9.41
CA LYS A 134 -12.19 0.12 10.84
C LYS A 134 -12.15 1.37 11.71
N ARG A 135 -11.54 2.46 11.23
CA ARG A 135 -11.37 3.72 12.00
C ARG A 135 -12.37 4.80 11.62
N HIS A 136 -12.87 4.76 10.41
CA HIS A 136 -13.72 5.81 9.86
C HIS A 136 -15.13 5.29 9.62
N LYS A 137 -16.12 6.14 9.91
CA LYS A 137 -17.54 5.81 9.70
C LYS A 137 -17.87 5.63 8.22
N ASN A 138 -17.29 6.47 7.37
CA ASN A 138 -17.45 6.44 5.92
C ASN A 138 -16.11 6.73 5.26
N ILE A 139 -15.82 6.02 4.17
CA ILE A 139 -14.60 6.21 3.35
C ILE A 139 -15.02 6.34 1.90
N CYS A 140 -14.40 7.27 1.19
CA CYS A 140 -14.43 7.31 -0.27
C CYS A 140 -13.04 6.92 -0.79
N LEU A 141 -12.97 5.83 -1.55
CA LEU A 141 -11.77 5.37 -2.22
C LEU A 141 -11.72 5.97 -3.63
N LEU A 142 -10.70 6.77 -3.91
CA LEU A 142 -10.41 7.25 -5.25
C LEU A 142 -9.53 6.21 -5.96
N HIS A 143 -10.04 5.65 -7.05
CA HIS A 143 -9.41 4.57 -7.82
C HIS A 143 -9.01 5.11 -9.19
N PHE A 144 -7.70 5.24 -9.43
CA PHE A 144 -7.14 5.69 -10.71
C PHE A 144 -6.54 4.48 -11.42
N ASP A 145 -7.27 3.94 -12.40
CA ASP A 145 -6.88 2.70 -13.08
C ASP A 145 -7.48 2.64 -14.50
N ALA A 146 -6.88 1.79 -15.33
CA ALA A 146 -7.41 1.42 -16.65
C ALA A 146 -8.53 0.37 -16.54
N HIS A 147 -8.54 -0.43 -15.47
CA HIS A 147 -9.41 -1.57 -15.26
C HIS A 147 -10.37 -1.32 -14.10
N ALA A 148 -11.55 -1.94 -14.15
CA ALA A 148 -12.55 -1.82 -13.08
C ALA A 148 -12.20 -2.67 -11.84
N ASP A 149 -11.55 -3.82 -12.03
CA ASP A 149 -11.14 -4.79 -10.99
C ASP A 149 -12.32 -5.22 -10.08
N LEU A 150 -13.49 -5.38 -10.70
CA LEU A 150 -14.76 -5.71 -10.04
C LEU A 150 -15.14 -7.19 -10.16
N ARG A 151 -14.30 -8.05 -10.72
CA ARG A 151 -14.56 -9.48 -10.81
C ARG A 151 -14.70 -10.08 -9.41
N ASP A 152 -15.67 -10.98 -9.22
CA ASP A 152 -15.80 -11.65 -7.91
C ASP A 152 -14.59 -12.55 -7.60
N SER A 153 -14.06 -13.21 -8.63
CA SER A 153 -12.79 -13.96 -8.59
C SER A 153 -12.13 -13.96 -9.96
N TYR A 154 -10.87 -14.30 -10.02
CA TYR A 154 -10.14 -14.47 -11.26
C TYR A 154 -9.17 -15.65 -11.17
N ASN A 155 -9.26 -16.57 -12.14
CA ASN A 155 -8.51 -17.83 -12.15
C ASN A 155 -8.63 -18.62 -10.83
N GLY A 156 -9.82 -18.65 -10.24
CA GLY A 156 -10.09 -19.34 -8.97
C GLY A 156 -9.60 -18.62 -7.72
N GLU A 157 -8.96 -17.44 -7.86
CA GLU A 157 -8.48 -16.65 -6.72
C GLU A 157 -9.43 -15.47 -6.44
N LYS A 158 -10.06 -15.49 -5.27
CA LYS A 158 -10.98 -14.44 -4.83
C LYS A 158 -10.26 -13.11 -4.57
N PHE A 159 -9.04 -13.16 -4.06
CA PHE A 159 -8.21 -12.00 -3.79
C PHE A 159 -7.17 -11.80 -4.90
N SER A 160 -7.63 -11.81 -6.16
CA SER A 160 -6.76 -11.51 -7.29
C SER A 160 -6.62 -9.99 -7.53
N HIS A 161 -5.62 -9.61 -8.34
CA HIS A 161 -5.47 -8.24 -8.81
C HIS A 161 -6.74 -7.73 -9.53
N ALA A 162 -7.38 -8.58 -10.36
CA ALA A 162 -8.61 -8.23 -11.09
C ALA A 162 -9.89 -8.20 -10.23
N SER A 163 -9.77 -8.45 -8.93
CA SER A 163 -10.86 -8.43 -7.94
C SER A 163 -10.59 -7.42 -6.81
N ALA A 164 -9.54 -6.64 -6.91
CA ALA A 164 -9.08 -5.76 -5.83
C ALA A 164 -10.17 -4.78 -5.39
N ILE A 165 -10.82 -4.13 -6.34
CA ILE A 165 -11.89 -3.16 -6.06
C ILE A 165 -13.16 -3.85 -5.59
N ARG A 166 -13.49 -5.01 -6.16
CA ARG A 166 -14.62 -5.83 -5.69
C ARG A 166 -14.45 -6.23 -4.22
N ARG A 167 -13.24 -6.58 -3.79
CA ARG A 167 -12.95 -6.91 -2.38
C ARG A 167 -13.01 -5.69 -1.47
N CYS A 168 -12.70 -4.50 -1.98
CA CYS A 168 -12.93 -3.27 -1.22
C CYS A 168 -14.40 -3.02 -0.95
N LEU A 169 -15.28 -3.32 -1.90
CA LEU A 169 -16.73 -3.18 -1.76
C LEU A 169 -17.39 -4.21 -0.81
N ASP A 170 -16.67 -5.22 -0.34
CA ASP A 170 -17.16 -6.10 0.72
C ASP A 170 -17.32 -5.36 2.08
N TYR A 171 -16.70 -4.20 2.24
CA TYR A 171 -16.92 -3.32 3.39
C TYR A 171 -18.13 -2.41 3.17
N LYS A 172 -19.04 -2.36 4.16
CA LYS A 172 -20.30 -1.62 4.05
C LYS A 172 -20.19 -0.09 4.09
N ASN A 173 -19.08 0.43 4.59
CA ASN A 173 -18.85 1.85 4.82
C ASN A 173 -17.85 2.47 3.83
N ILE A 174 -17.68 1.86 2.66
CA ILE A 174 -16.83 2.37 1.60
C ILE A 174 -17.66 2.70 0.36
N SER A 175 -17.35 3.83 -0.25
CA SER A 175 -17.76 4.19 -1.60
C SER A 175 -16.53 4.30 -2.49
N ILE A 176 -16.69 4.09 -3.79
CA ILE A 176 -15.56 4.11 -4.73
C ILE A 176 -15.90 5.04 -5.88
N ILE A 177 -14.94 5.90 -6.25
CA ILE A 177 -14.99 6.71 -7.45
C ILE A 177 -13.80 6.31 -8.30
N SER A 178 -14.08 5.74 -9.48
CA SER A 178 -13.05 5.25 -10.40
C SER A 178 -12.83 6.23 -11.55
N PHE A 179 -11.56 6.48 -11.87
CA PHE A 179 -11.13 7.37 -12.95
C PHE A 179 -10.27 6.59 -13.96
N GLY A 180 -10.45 6.86 -15.24
CA GLY A 180 -9.60 6.31 -16.31
C GLY A 180 -9.98 4.91 -16.77
N ILE A 181 -11.09 4.34 -16.30
CA ILE A 181 -11.54 3.00 -16.68
C ILE A 181 -11.84 2.98 -18.18
N ARG A 182 -11.14 2.09 -18.89
CA ARG A 182 -11.25 1.90 -20.34
C ARG A 182 -11.20 0.44 -20.78
N ASN A 183 -11.13 -0.47 -19.80
CA ASN A 183 -11.14 -1.91 -20.03
C ASN A 183 -11.94 -2.59 -18.91
N ILE A 184 -13.01 -3.27 -19.30
CA ILE A 184 -13.94 -3.93 -18.38
C ILE A 184 -14.42 -5.22 -19.03
N SER A 185 -14.61 -6.27 -18.24
CA SER A 185 -15.21 -7.51 -18.72
C SER A 185 -16.75 -7.50 -18.56
N LYS A 186 -17.46 -8.30 -19.35
CA LYS A 186 -18.92 -8.39 -19.26
C LYS A 186 -19.41 -8.75 -17.86
N SER A 187 -18.65 -9.56 -17.11
CA SER A 187 -19.01 -10.00 -15.76
C SER A 187 -18.88 -8.88 -14.69
N GLU A 188 -18.33 -7.75 -15.05
CA GLU A 188 -18.14 -6.59 -14.16
C GLU A 188 -19.21 -5.52 -14.36
N ILE A 189 -20.06 -5.70 -15.38
CA ILE A 189 -21.21 -4.82 -15.66
C ILE A 189 -22.38 -5.30 -14.80
N PRO A 190 -23.09 -4.40 -14.08
CA PRO A 190 -24.27 -4.72 -13.28
C PRO A 190 -25.42 -5.33 -14.11
#